data_069a9d2dc243e6f2412b50a722bcbcf1
#
_entry.id   069a9d2dc243e6f2412b50a722bcbcf1
#
_cell.length_a   1.000
_cell.length_b   1.000
_cell.length_c   1.000
_cell.angle_alpha   90.00
_cell.angle_beta   90.00
_cell.angle_gamma   90.00
#
_symmetry.space_group_name_H-M   'P 1'
#
loop_
_entity.id
_entity.type
_entity.pdbx_description
1 polymer ?
#
loop_
_entity_poly.entity_id
_entity_poly.type
_entity_poly.pdbx_seq_one_letter_code
_entity_poly.pdbx_strand_id
1 'polypeptide(L)'
;MKKIICLLLILSFAASLISCDTLFSASNTINGEYLSDFAIVYSDEDLDYSFRAAEYIQSEILNRTGLDLPLIEDSKNPVCEFEIVVGNTNRAISKKLDAETEGLEFAILADGGSIALEADYFIIAAAAYFFVETYVLEMDYDATIPEEVSIHTPIVKKARNYILLIGDGMGINQTKMFEYLENDVEYGDGEDIFYGYYLPYHGYSRTASLSGVTDSAAGGTALSCGHKTINGLIGRDKNNKDIKSLTELAYEKGMAGGVMSTESKVGATPSSFSAHADGRYESAEIILSQANARDTYGTIIDCGYDYYTQRYVSTVIERHITDTLSKLEQNENGFFLMYEEAHIDKHCHNNNLNLAFQAIVRFNQAIGRFMEYVFYHPDTFILITADHETGDLYPNANGKLEYHSTDHTGNNVPVFAYGDGAELFDGKTVENIQIAHTIAHFMGDNNFGDQSNFTYLGK
;
A
#
# COMPACT_ATOMS: atom_id res chain seq x y z
N MET A 1 -15.93 10.85 53.54
CA MET A 1 -16.99 11.47 52.69
C MET A 1 -16.72 11.47 51.20
N LYS A 2 -15.52 11.08 50.67
CA LYS A 2 -15.22 11.03 49.24
C LYS A 2 -15.47 9.66 48.54
N LYS A 3 -15.78 8.60 49.31
CA LYS A 3 -16.06 7.26 48.79
C LYS A 3 -17.56 6.92 48.56
N ILE A 4 -18.46 7.79 49.02
CA ILE A 4 -19.91 7.58 48.87
C ILE A 4 -20.47 8.32 47.65
N ILE A 5 -19.77 9.29 47.11
CA ILE A 5 -20.22 10.09 45.95
C ILE A 5 -19.95 9.36 44.60
N CYS A 6 -18.95 8.48 44.53
CA CYS A 6 -18.73 7.67 43.31
C CYS A 6 -19.74 6.52 43.12
N LEU A 7 -20.29 6.01 44.23
CA LEU A 7 -21.26 4.89 44.12
C LEU A 7 -22.67 5.37 43.72
N LEU A 8 -22.99 6.64 43.94
CA LEU A 8 -24.30 7.23 43.59
C LEU A 8 -24.37 7.76 42.15
N LEU A 9 -23.23 7.97 41.51
CA LEU A 9 -23.19 8.35 40.09
C LEU A 9 -23.25 7.13 39.13
N ILE A 10 -22.85 5.95 39.59
CA ILE A 10 -22.99 4.69 38.85
C ILE A 10 -24.44 4.15 38.91
N LEU A 11 -25.18 4.45 39.97
CA LEU A 11 -26.57 4.03 40.13
C LEU A 11 -27.60 4.95 39.45
N SER A 12 -27.24 6.16 39.02
CA SER A 12 -28.14 7.07 38.32
C SER A 12 -28.07 6.92 36.79
N PHE A 13 -27.05 6.25 36.24
CA PHE A 13 -26.99 5.91 34.80
C PHE A 13 -27.63 4.56 34.48
N ALA A 14 -27.83 3.69 35.49
CA ALA A 14 -28.48 2.39 35.31
C ALA A 14 -30.01 2.43 35.35
N ALA A 15 -30.63 3.61 35.61
CA ALA A 15 -32.09 3.72 35.74
C ALA A 15 -32.80 4.37 34.52
N SER A 16 -32.09 4.73 33.44
CA SER A 16 -32.68 5.31 32.23
C SER A 16 -32.53 4.44 30.98
N LEU A 17 -32.06 3.20 31.13
CA LEU A 17 -31.92 2.22 30.04
C LEU A 17 -32.89 1.01 30.16
N ILE A 18 -34.01 1.17 30.86
CA ILE A 18 -35.04 0.13 30.89
C ILE A 18 -36.17 0.58 29.99
N SER A 19 -36.02 0.47 28.66
CA SER A 19 -37.10 0.21 27.70
C SER A 19 -36.64 0.06 26.26
N CYS A 20 -35.50 -0.62 26.01
CA CYS A 20 -35.19 -1.12 24.66
C CYS A 20 -34.50 -2.50 24.66
N ASP A 21 -34.49 -3.20 25.81
CA ASP A 21 -33.78 -4.46 26.03
C ASP A 21 -34.56 -5.72 25.60
N THR A 22 -35.34 -5.66 24.55
CA THR A 22 -36.04 -6.88 24.08
C THR A 22 -35.94 -7.12 22.59
N LEU A 23 -34.84 -6.69 21.91
CA LEU A 23 -34.77 -6.99 20.46
C LEU A 23 -33.40 -7.45 19.94
N PHE A 24 -32.34 -7.51 20.72
CA PHE A 24 -31.04 -8.05 20.20
C PHE A 24 -30.24 -8.73 21.32
N SER A 25 -30.66 -9.91 21.74
CA SER A 25 -29.68 -10.89 22.27
C SER A 25 -29.23 -11.75 21.07
N ALA A 26 -28.48 -11.17 20.14
CA ALA A 26 -27.75 -11.95 19.19
C ALA A 26 -26.72 -12.79 19.97
N SER A 27 -26.85 -14.11 19.90
CA SER A 27 -25.92 -15.04 20.55
C SER A 27 -24.70 -15.23 19.65
N ASN A 28 -23.95 -14.13 19.39
CA ASN A 28 -22.72 -14.22 18.63
C ASN A 28 -21.68 -14.90 19.50
N THR A 29 -21.27 -16.11 19.14
CA THR A 29 -20.27 -16.88 19.85
C THR A 29 -19.13 -17.26 18.94
N ILE A 30 -17.92 -17.35 19.49
CA ILE A 30 -16.74 -17.92 18.86
C ILE A 30 -16.24 -19.04 19.77
N ASN A 31 -16.15 -20.25 19.24
CA ASN A 31 -15.82 -21.47 20.00
C ASN A 31 -16.71 -21.69 21.22
N GLY A 32 -17.99 -21.29 21.13
CA GLY A 32 -18.99 -21.41 22.19
C GLY A 32 -18.98 -20.30 23.25
N GLU A 33 -18.05 -19.34 23.17
CA GLU A 33 -17.95 -18.20 24.10
C GLU A 33 -18.59 -16.95 23.49
N TYR A 34 -19.29 -16.15 24.29
CA TYR A 34 -19.95 -14.93 23.79
C TYR A 34 -18.94 -13.88 23.35
N LEU A 35 -19.09 -13.36 22.14
CA LEU A 35 -18.21 -12.30 21.61
C LEU A 35 -18.15 -11.08 22.54
N SER A 36 -19.22 -10.76 23.25
CA SER A 36 -19.26 -9.67 24.25
C SER A 36 -18.28 -9.81 25.42
N ASP A 37 -17.76 -11.00 25.65
CA ASP A 37 -16.88 -11.30 26.77
C ASP A 37 -15.40 -11.14 26.41
N PHE A 38 -15.11 -10.95 25.12
CA PHE A 38 -13.74 -10.77 24.61
C PHE A 38 -13.23 -9.35 24.76
N ALA A 39 -11.91 -9.23 25.00
CA ALA A 39 -11.13 -8.01 24.78
C ALA A 39 -10.21 -8.17 23.58
N ILE A 40 -9.94 -7.09 22.84
CA ILE A 40 -8.96 -7.08 21.75
C ILE A 40 -7.63 -6.60 22.30
N VAL A 41 -6.58 -7.41 22.12
CA VAL A 41 -5.24 -7.15 22.65
C VAL A 41 -4.27 -6.94 21.51
N TYR A 42 -3.50 -5.86 21.53
CA TYR A 42 -2.47 -5.58 20.54
C TYR A 42 -1.07 -5.44 21.17
N SER A 43 -0.03 -5.63 20.34
CA SER A 43 1.36 -5.52 20.77
C SER A 43 1.78 -4.05 20.93
N ASP A 44 2.51 -3.73 22.00
CA ASP A 44 3.15 -2.42 22.19
C ASP A 44 4.53 -2.32 21.52
N GLU A 45 5.12 -3.45 21.11
CA GLU A 45 6.39 -3.50 20.38
C GLU A 45 6.22 -3.18 18.88
N ASP A 46 5.05 -3.51 18.31
CA ASP A 46 4.65 -3.18 16.93
C ASP A 46 3.40 -2.29 16.95
N LEU A 47 3.55 -1.10 17.50
CA LEU A 47 2.45 -0.17 17.76
C LEU A 47 1.66 0.23 16.51
N ASP A 48 2.31 0.27 15.33
CA ASP A 48 1.65 0.81 14.17
C ASP A 48 0.74 -0.20 13.47
N TYR A 49 1.22 -1.36 13.08
CA TYR A 49 0.42 -2.34 12.32
C TYR A 49 -0.54 -3.13 13.19
N SER A 50 -0.08 -3.65 14.34
CA SER A 50 -0.93 -4.43 15.24
C SER A 50 -2.04 -3.59 15.87
N PHE A 51 -1.77 -2.34 16.25
CA PHE A 51 -2.78 -1.44 16.77
C PHE A 51 -3.88 -1.14 15.73
N ARG A 52 -3.51 -0.80 14.48
CA ARG A 52 -4.49 -0.53 13.42
C ARG A 52 -5.31 -1.76 13.03
N ALA A 53 -4.69 -2.93 13.00
CA ALA A 53 -5.39 -4.18 12.78
C ALA A 53 -6.42 -4.47 13.91
N ALA A 54 -6.04 -4.18 15.16
CA ALA A 54 -6.93 -4.31 16.29
C ALA A 54 -8.07 -3.28 16.28
N GLU A 55 -7.80 -2.02 15.91
CA GLU A 55 -8.84 -0.98 15.69
C GLU A 55 -9.79 -1.38 14.56
N TYR A 56 -9.28 -1.95 13.46
CA TYR A 56 -10.11 -2.46 12.38
C TYR A 56 -11.07 -3.56 12.87
N ILE A 57 -10.56 -4.56 13.60
CA ILE A 57 -11.39 -5.63 14.19
C ILE A 57 -12.45 -5.04 15.11
N GLN A 58 -12.08 -4.11 16.01
CA GLN A 58 -13.02 -3.45 16.92
C GLN A 58 -14.14 -2.74 16.16
N SER A 59 -13.77 -1.92 15.17
CA SER A 59 -14.72 -1.15 14.39
C SER A 59 -15.69 -2.04 13.59
N GLU A 60 -15.19 -3.12 13.02
CA GLU A 60 -16.01 -4.06 12.25
C GLU A 60 -16.94 -4.90 13.15
N ILE A 61 -16.47 -5.31 14.32
CA ILE A 61 -17.32 -5.95 15.34
C ILE A 61 -18.44 -4.99 15.75
N LEU A 62 -18.10 -3.73 16.06
CA LEU A 62 -19.09 -2.71 16.42
C LEU A 62 -20.11 -2.49 15.29
N ASN A 63 -19.64 -2.36 14.05
CA ASN A 63 -20.50 -2.13 12.89
C ASN A 63 -21.47 -3.30 12.62
N ARG A 64 -21.00 -4.53 12.75
CA ARG A 64 -21.77 -5.75 12.42
C ARG A 64 -22.68 -6.21 13.55
N THR A 65 -22.26 -6.05 14.80
CA THR A 65 -22.92 -6.65 15.97
C THR A 65 -23.44 -5.63 16.97
N GLY A 66 -22.97 -4.38 16.90
CA GLY A 66 -23.27 -3.35 17.91
C GLY A 66 -22.47 -3.50 19.21
N LEU A 67 -21.53 -4.46 19.30
CA LEU A 67 -20.67 -4.68 20.47
C LEU A 67 -19.41 -3.81 20.38
N ASP A 68 -19.16 -3.01 21.40
CA ASP A 68 -17.94 -2.21 21.53
C ASP A 68 -16.97 -2.95 22.48
N LEU A 69 -16.04 -3.73 21.93
CA LEU A 69 -15.11 -4.52 22.71
C LEU A 69 -13.97 -3.64 23.25
N PRO A 70 -13.44 -3.93 24.47
CA PRO A 70 -12.28 -3.24 24.98
C PRO A 70 -11.05 -3.45 24.09
N LEU A 71 -10.35 -2.36 23.73
CA LEU A 71 -9.07 -2.37 23.03
C LEU A 71 -7.95 -2.12 24.04
N ILE A 72 -7.04 -3.07 24.24
CA ILE A 72 -6.05 -3.04 25.32
C ILE A 72 -4.64 -3.35 24.82
N GLU A 73 -3.68 -2.61 25.32
CA GLU A 73 -2.26 -2.80 25.05
C GLU A 73 -1.70 -3.91 25.96
N ASP A 74 -0.97 -4.84 25.41
CA ASP A 74 -0.57 -6.08 26.08
C ASP A 74 0.34 -5.86 27.31
N SER A 75 1.29 -4.90 27.24
CA SER A 75 2.22 -4.63 28.36
C SER A 75 1.57 -3.88 29.54
N LYS A 76 0.48 -3.15 29.30
CA LYS A 76 -0.19 -2.31 30.30
C LYS A 76 -1.35 -3.00 31.02
N ASN A 77 -1.80 -4.13 30.49
CA ASN A 77 -3.01 -4.77 30.97
C ASN A 77 -2.77 -6.25 31.33
N PRO A 78 -3.37 -6.75 32.43
CA PRO A 78 -3.32 -8.16 32.77
C PRO A 78 -4.09 -9.00 31.73
N VAL A 79 -3.80 -10.29 31.67
CA VAL A 79 -4.50 -11.25 30.82
C VAL A 79 -5.98 -11.32 31.22
N CYS A 80 -6.87 -11.21 30.23
CA CYS A 80 -8.30 -11.41 30.37
C CYS A 80 -8.64 -12.90 30.17
N GLU A 81 -9.86 -13.30 30.53
CA GLU A 81 -10.32 -14.68 30.36
C GLU A 81 -10.51 -15.01 28.88
N PHE A 82 -11.04 -14.06 28.10
CA PHE A 82 -11.25 -14.17 26.65
C PHE A 82 -10.55 -13.01 25.92
N GLU A 83 -9.64 -13.33 25.00
CA GLU A 83 -8.85 -12.34 24.29
C GLU A 83 -8.80 -12.64 22.76
N ILE A 84 -8.96 -11.59 21.94
CA ILE A 84 -8.56 -11.59 20.53
C ILE A 84 -7.19 -10.90 20.48
N VAL A 85 -6.14 -11.65 20.29
CA VAL A 85 -4.76 -11.22 20.36
C VAL A 85 -4.23 -10.94 18.96
N VAL A 86 -3.73 -9.73 18.70
CA VAL A 86 -3.34 -9.25 17.38
C VAL A 86 -1.85 -8.91 17.37
N GLY A 87 -1.10 -9.63 16.54
CA GLY A 87 0.34 -9.51 16.42
C GLY A 87 1.12 -10.23 17.53
N ASN A 88 2.45 -10.05 17.50
CA ASN A 88 3.36 -10.67 18.47
C ASN A 88 3.29 -9.97 19.83
N THR A 89 2.47 -10.47 20.75
CA THR A 89 2.22 -9.92 22.07
C THR A 89 2.94 -10.69 23.16
N ASN A 90 2.92 -10.16 24.39
CA ASN A 90 3.41 -10.88 25.58
C ASN A 90 2.49 -12.05 26.02
N ARG A 91 1.39 -12.31 25.32
CA ARG A 91 0.44 -13.38 25.63
C ARG A 91 1.00 -14.75 25.33
N ALA A 92 0.62 -15.74 26.16
CA ALA A 92 1.10 -17.12 26.00
C ALA A 92 0.66 -17.74 24.66
N ILE A 93 -0.49 -17.34 24.11
CA ILE A 93 -1.01 -17.82 22.85
C ILE A 93 -0.19 -17.31 21.65
N SER A 94 0.31 -16.07 21.66
CA SER A 94 1.22 -15.58 20.62
C SER A 94 2.47 -16.43 20.52
N LYS A 95 3.05 -16.85 21.67
CA LYS A 95 4.22 -17.75 21.68
C LYS A 95 3.93 -19.17 21.20
N LYS A 96 2.67 -19.61 21.22
CA LYS A 96 2.25 -20.89 20.64
C LYS A 96 2.01 -20.77 19.14
N LEU A 97 1.67 -19.58 18.68
CA LEU A 97 1.39 -19.27 17.28
C LEU A 97 2.66 -19.01 16.47
N ASP A 98 3.84 -19.01 17.09
CA ASP A 98 5.15 -18.86 16.44
C ASP A 98 5.29 -19.88 15.28
N ALA A 99 4.71 -19.53 14.13
CA ALA A 99 4.60 -20.34 12.93
C ALA A 99 5.52 -19.76 11.85
N GLU A 100 6.25 -20.64 11.18
CA GLU A 100 6.98 -20.23 9.98
C GLU A 100 5.96 -19.91 8.87
N THR A 101 5.79 -18.63 8.55
CA THR A 101 4.99 -18.13 7.42
C THR A 101 5.90 -17.66 6.31
N GLU A 102 5.46 -17.75 5.06
CA GLU A 102 6.20 -17.30 3.87
C GLU A 102 5.42 -16.23 3.09
N GLY A 103 6.13 -15.22 2.61
CA GLY A 103 5.55 -14.18 1.77
C GLY A 103 4.40 -13.43 2.45
N LEU A 104 3.18 -13.54 1.93
CA LEU A 104 1.98 -12.90 2.47
C LEU A 104 1.14 -13.83 3.38
N GLU A 105 1.69 -14.94 3.83
CA GLU A 105 0.97 -15.84 4.74
C GLU A 105 0.79 -15.22 6.14
N PHE A 106 -0.28 -15.61 6.81
CA PHE A 106 -0.56 -15.29 8.21
C PHE A 106 -1.14 -16.50 8.94
N ALA A 107 -1.04 -16.51 10.25
CA ALA A 107 -1.46 -17.63 11.09
C ALA A 107 -2.58 -17.22 12.05
N ILE A 108 -3.50 -18.16 12.31
CA ILE A 108 -4.59 -18.02 13.30
C ILE A 108 -4.61 -19.27 14.18
N LEU A 109 -4.83 -19.07 15.48
CA LEU A 109 -4.97 -20.13 16.49
C LEU A 109 -6.04 -19.76 17.51
N ALA A 110 -6.86 -20.70 17.95
CA ALA A 110 -7.68 -20.57 19.15
C ALA A 110 -7.19 -21.56 20.23
N ASP A 111 -7.01 -21.10 21.47
CA ASP A 111 -6.61 -21.95 22.58
C ASP A 111 -7.11 -21.37 23.92
N GLY A 112 -7.86 -22.17 24.69
CA GLY A 112 -8.23 -21.86 26.05
C GLY A 112 -8.97 -20.52 26.28
N GLY A 113 -9.85 -20.13 25.36
CA GLY A 113 -10.59 -18.86 25.44
C GLY A 113 -9.90 -17.68 24.75
N SER A 114 -8.69 -17.85 24.26
CA SER A 114 -7.97 -16.84 23.49
C SER A 114 -7.91 -17.20 22.00
N ILE A 115 -7.93 -16.17 21.14
CA ILE A 115 -7.74 -16.27 19.70
C ILE A 115 -6.53 -15.40 19.36
N ALA A 116 -5.56 -15.92 18.62
CA ALA A 116 -4.41 -15.15 18.18
C ALA A 116 -4.35 -15.07 16.65
N LEU A 117 -3.97 -13.89 16.17
CA LEU A 117 -3.67 -13.58 14.78
C LEU A 117 -2.22 -13.09 14.73
N GLU A 118 -1.40 -13.69 13.87
CA GLU A 118 0.00 -13.33 13.71
C GLU A 118 0.40 -13.26 12.26
N ALA A 119 1.15 -12.24 11.93
CA ALA A 119 1.78 -12.01 10.64
C ALA A 119 2.83 -10.91 10.76
N ASP A 120 3.77 -10.88 9.82
CA ASP A 120 4.78 -9.84 9.76
C ASP A 120 4.21 -8.51 9.24
N TYR A 121 4.65 -7.39 9.85
CA TYR A 121 4.40 -6.03 9.38
C TYR A 121 2.94 -5.77 8.95
N PHE A 122 2.75 -5.18 7.78
CA PHE A 122 1.44 -4.85 7.19
C PHE A 122 0.55 -6.08 6.89
N ILE A 123 1.13 -7.30 6.89
CA ILE A 123 0.38 -8.54 6.60
C ILE A 123 -0.64 -8.85 7.70
N ILE A 124 -0.43 -8.35 8.92
CA ILE A 124 -1.41 -8.48 10.02
C ILE A 124 -2.79 -7.88 9.65
N ALA A 125 -2.84 -6.90 8.73
CA ALA A 125 -4.08 -6.38 8.20
C ALA A 125 -4.87 -7.42 7.40
N ALA A 126 -4.18 -8.31 6.67
CA ALA A 126 -4.82 -9.42 5.97
C ALA A 126 -5.40 -10.45 6.95
N ALA A 127 -4.70 -10.73 8.05
CA ALA A 127 -5.19 -11.60 9.12
C ALA A 127 -6.44 -11.01 9.77
N ALA A 128 -6.42 -9.71 10.08
CA ALA A 128 -7.56 -8.99 10.66
C ALA A 128 -8.78 -8.99 9.72
N TYR A 129 -8.58 -8.69 8.44
CA TYR A 129 -9.64 -8.73 7.43
C TYR A 129 -10.22 -10.15 7.30
N PHE A 130 -9.36 -11.16 7.19
CA PHE A 130 -9.78 -12.56 7.09
C PHE A 130 -10.57 -13.00 8.33
N PHE A 131 -10.09 -12.64 9.53
CA PHE A 131 -10.78 -12.95 10.79
C PHE A 131 -12.20 -12.37 10.80
N VAL A 132 -12.33 -11.09 10.46
CA VAL A 132 -13.63 -10.40 10.42
C VAL A 132 -14.56 -11.03 9.38
N GLU A 133 -14.06 -11.23 8.15
CA GLU A 133 -14.90 -11.78 7.06
C GLU A 133 -15.30 -13.25 7.28
N THR A 134 -14.52 -13.99 8.04
CA THR A 134 -14.74 -15.42 8.23
C THR A 134 -15.50 -15.73 9.51
N TYR A 135 -15.20 -15.02 10.60
CA TYR A 135 -15.65 -15.37 11.93
C TYR A 135 -16.56 -14.32 12.60
N VAL A 136 -16.64 -13.09 12.07
CA VAL A 136 -17.52 -12.03 12.59
C VAL A 136 -18.70 -11.80 11.63
N LEU A 137 -19.77 -12.54 11.80
CA LEU A 137 -20.98 -12.45 10.96
C LEU A 137 -21.98 -11.42 11.54
N GLU A 138 -22.97 -11.02 10.72
CA GLU A 138 -23.86 -9.91 11.09
C GLU A 138 -24.84 -10.22 12.24
N MET A 139 -25.34 -11.44 12.41
CA MET A 139 -26.35 -11.78 13.45
C MET A 139 -26.37 -13.28 13.77
N ASP A 140 -26.62 -13.62 15.03
CA ASP A 140 -26.92 -14.98 15.53
C ASP A 140 -26.05 -16.08 14.93
N TYR A 141 -24.75 -16.04 15.16
CA TYR A 141 -23.82 -17.03 14.67
C TYR A 141 -23.00 -17.69 15.78
N ASP A 142 -22.57 -18.92 15.50
CA ASP A 142 -21.57 -19.64 16.28
C ASP A 142 -20.40 -19.99 15.36
N ALA A 143 -19.33 -19.23 15.45
CA ALA A 143 -18.11 -19.43 14.64
C ALA A 143 -17.17 -20.39 15.37
N THR A 144 -16.46 -21.23 14.61
CA THR A 144 -15.44 -22.14 15.15
C THR A 144 -14.10 -21.85 14.49
N ILE A 145 -13.14 -21.46 15.31
CA ILE A 145 -11.73 -21.31 14.93
C ILE A 145 -10.99 -22.57 15.36
N PRO A 146 -10.14 -23.14 14.51
CA PRO A 146 -9.38 -24.34 14.87
C PRO A 146 -8.49 -24.18 16.11
N GLU A 147 -8.39 -25.20 16.94
CA GLU A 147 -7.47 -25.27 18.08
C GLU A 147 -6.03 -25.66 17.65
N GLU A 148 -5.82 -25.87 16.36
CA GLU A 148 -4.51 -26.07 15.73
C GLU A 148 -4.15 -24.82 14.92
N VAL A 149 -2.84 -24.54 14.82
CA VAL A 149 -2.34 -23.41 13.99
C VAL A 149 -2.81 -23.59 12.56
N SER A 150 -3.50 -22.60 12.04
CA SER A 150 -3.96 -22.57 10.66
C SER A 150 -3.29 -21.42 9.91
N ILE A 151 -2.66 -21.76 8.77
CA ILE A 151 -1.97 -20.79 7.90
C ILE A 151 -2.90 -20.44 6.75
N HIS A 152 -2.99 -19.15 6.46
CA HIS A 152 -3.88 -18.58 5.45
C HIS A 152 -3.13 -17.58 4.57
N THR A 153 -3.73 -17.26 3.42
CA THR A 153 -3.28 -16.20 2.51
C THR A 153 -4.34 -15.12 2.39
N PRO A 154 -3.97 -13.87 2.03
CA PRO A 154 -4.94 -12.80 1.86
C PRO A 154 -6.02 -13.11 0.82
N ILE A 155 -7.22 -12.61 1.05
CA ILE A 155 -8.33 -12.72 0.11
C ILE A 155 -8.08 -11.78 -1.07
N VAL A 156 -8.30 -12.29 -2.30
CA VAL A 156 -8.27 -11.49 -3.54
C VAL A 156 -9.64 -11.53 -4.19
N LYS A 157 -10.17 -10.36 -4.55
CA LYS A 157 -11.43 -10.20 -5.30
C LYS A 157 -11.14 -9.55 -6.65
N LYS A 158 -12.11 -9.59 -7.56
CA LYS A 158 -11.99 -8.90 -8.85
C LYS A 158 -11.70 -7.42 -8.66
N ALA A 159 -10.62 -6.94 -9.28
CA ALA A 159 -10.17 -5.58 -9.09
C ALA A 159 -11.14 -4.54 -9.68
N ARG A 160 -11.37 -3.48 -8.89
CA ARG A 160 -11.99 -2.22 -9.32
C ARG A 160 -11.15 -1.00 -8.94
N ASN A 161 -10.15 -1.18 -8.07
CA ASN A 161 -9.19 -0.16 -7.69
C ASN A 161 -7.81 -0.55 -8.24
N TYR A 162 -7.05 0.42 -8.73
CA TYR A 162 -5.76 0.22 -9.35
C TYR A 162 -4.75 1.20 -8.78
N ILE A 163 -3.67 0.70 -8.20
CA ILE A 163 -2.60 1.49 -7.59
C ILE A 163 -1.29 1.19 -8.31
N LEU A 164 -0.62 2.23 -8.80
CA LEU A 164 0.70 2.15 -9.41
C LEU A 164 1.70 2.94 -8.56
N LEU A 165 2.68 2.26 -7.96
CA LEU A 165 3.74 2.87 -7.17
C LEU A 165 5.03 2.93 -8.00
N ILE A 166 5.65 4.11 -8.05
CA ILE A 166 6.85 4.39 -8.84
C ILE A 166 7.96 4.90 -7.91
N GLY A 167 9.06 4.13 -7.82
CA GLY A 167 10.31 4.64 -7.24
C GLY A 167 11.15 5.25 -8.38
N ASP A 168 11.17 6.59 -8.49
CA ASP A 168 11.94 7.26 -9.54
C ASP A 168 13.43 6.90 -9.41
N GLY A 169 14.02 6.40 -10.49
CA GLY A 169 15.42 5.96 -10.53
C GLY A 169 15.72 4.63 -9.82
N MET A 170 14.70 3.89 -9.38
CA MET A 170 14.83 2.68 -8.58
C MET A 170 15.12 1.45 -9.44
N GLY A 171 16.39 1.10 -9.59
CA GLY A 171 16.80 -0.18 -10.17
C GLY A 171 16.75 -1.34 -9.16
N ILE A 172 17.15 -2.52 -9.64
CA ILE A 172 17.14 -3.76 -8.83
C ILE A 172 18.06 -3.64 -7.59
N ASN A 173 19.22 -3.02 -7.73
CA ASN A 173 20.17 -2.93 -6.62
C ASN A 173 19.75 -1.86 -5.59
N GLN A 174 18.95 -0.87 -5.98
CA GLN A 174 18.35 0.06 -5.05
C GLN A 174 17.35 -0.67 -4.12
N THR A 175 16.53 -1.60 -4.63
CA THR A 175 15.61 -2.39 -3.78
C THR A 175 16.34 -3.36 -2.84
N LYS A 176 17.61 -3.68 -3.14
CA LYS A 176 18.47 -4.54 -2.33
C LYS A 176 19.33 -3.80 -1.32
N MET A 177 19.18 -2.47 -1.21
CA MET A 177 19.99 -1.69 -0.26
C MET A 177 19.84 -2.20 1.19
N PHE A 178 18.68 -2.73 1.57
CA PHE A 178 18.45 -3.35 2.87
C PHE A 178 19.45 -4.49 3.13
N GLU A 179 19.66 -5.39 2.17
CA GLU A 179 20.59 -6.53 2.28
C GLU A 179 22.06 -6.10 2.45
N TYR A 180 22.45 -5.00 1.81
CA TYR A 180 23.84 -4.55 1.75
C TYR A 180 24.23 -3.55 2.85
N LEU A 181 23.24 -2.84 3.43
CA LEU A 181 23.48 -1.75 4.38
C LEU A 181 23.11 -2.11 5.83
N GLU A 182 22.67 -3.35 6.07
CA GLU A 182 22.18 -3.89 7.34
C GLU A 182 23.16 -3.71 8.53
N ASN A 183 24.47 -3.66 8.27
CA ASN A 183 25.49 -3.55 9.30
C ASN A 183 26.07 -2.12 9.51
N ASP A 184 25.69 -1.16 8.67
CA ASP A 184 26.13 0.25 8.78
C ASP A 184 25.05 1.17 9.42
N VAL A 185 24.17 0.62 10.21
CA VAL A 185 22.84 1.15 10.47
C VAL A 185 22.79 2.13 11.63
N GLU A 186 22.91 3.40 11.31
CA GLU A 186 22.26 4.49 12.01
C GLU A 186 20.74 4.59 11.65
N TYR A 187 20.17 3.64 10.88
CA TYR A 187 18.90 3.75 10.15
C TYR A 187 17.89 2.62 10.39
N GLY A 188 18.17 1.67 11.30
CA GLY A 188 17.31 0.52 11.51
C GLY A 188 16.10 0.85 12.36
N ASP A 189 14.95 0.93 11.73
CA ASP A 189 13.64 0.87 12.38
C ASP A 189 13.07 -0.57 12.33
N GLY A 190 13.94 -1.59 12.15
CA GLY A 190 13.53 -3.00 12.13
C GLY A 190 13.05 -3.53 10.77
N GLU A 191 13.11 -2.72 9.71
CA GLU A 191 12.77 -3.17 8.36
C GLU A 191 14.03 -3.74 7.67
N ASP A 192 14.11 -5.07 7.56
CA ASP A 192 15.28 -5.75 7.01
C ASP A 192 15.14 -6.06 5.50
N ILE A 193 13.98 -5.75 4.90
CA ILE A 193 13.66 -6.12 3.52
C ILE A 193 12.81 -5.06 2.80
N PHE A 194 13.01 -4.93 1.49
CA PHE A 194 12.11 -4.16 0.64
C PHE A 194 10.76 -4.89 0.49
N TYR A 195 9.68 -4.26 0.88
CA TYR A 195 8.33 -4.87 0.97
C TYR A 195 7.79 -5.40 -0.37
N GLY A 196 8.30 -4.92 -1.50
CA GLY A 196 7.98 -5.51 -2.79
C GLY A 196 8.29 -7.01 -2.88
N TYR A 197 9.29 -7.50 -2.12
CA TYR A 197 9.66 -8.92 -2.14
C TYR A 197 8.66 -9.83 -1.41
N TYR A 198 7.74 -9.30 -0.59
CA TYR A 198 6.63 -10.07 -0.04
C TYR A 198 5.53 -10.34 -1.07
N LEU A 199 5.40 -9.51 -2.12
CA LEU A 199 4.37 -9.71 -3.13
C LEU A 199 4.66 -10.98 -3.93
N PRO A 200 3.62 -11.76 -4.33
CA PRO A 200 3.85 -13.09 -4.91
C PRO A 200 4.33 -13.07 -6.37
N TYR A 201 4.15 -11.98 -7.10
CA TYR A 201 4.44 -11.92 -8.54
C TYR A 201 5.52 -10.91 -8.84
N HIS A 202 6.65 -11.41 -9.34
CA HIS A 202 7.85 -10.64 -9.63
C HIS A 202 8.22 -10.70 -11.11
N GLY A 203 8.65 -9.56 -11.64
CA GLY A 203 9.14 -9.44 -13.01
C GLY A 203 10.09 -8.27 -13.17
N TYR A 204 10.32 -7.90 -14.42
CA TYR A 204 11.19 -6.77 -14.78
C TYR A 204 10.54 -5.92 -15.87
N SER A 205 10.90 -4.64 -15.92
CA SER A 205 10.49 -3.73 -16.98
C SER A 205 11.70 -3.15 -17.72
N ARG A 206 11.61 -3.11 -19.07
CA ARG A 206 12.51 -2.32 -19.91
C ARG A 206 11.98 -0.90 -20.00
N THR A 207 12.87 0.06 -19.85
CA THR A 207 12.50 1.47 -19.68
C THR A 207 12.84 2.35 -20.87
N ALA A 208 13.58 1.85 -21.88
CA ALA A 208 14.05 2.64 -23.00
C ALA A 208 12.94 3.50 -23.65
N SER A 209 13.25 4.77 -23.88
CA SER A 209 12.45 5.70 -24.67
C SER A 209 12.82 5.65 -26.17
N LEU A 210 12.17 6.47 -26.98
CA LEU A 210 12.59 6.64 -28.39
C LEU A 210 13.94 7.40 -28.51
N SER A 211 14.41 8.02 -27.44
CA SER A 211 15.73 8.67 -27.35
C SER A 211 16.85 7.73 -26.91
N GLY A 212 16.56 6.45 -26.60
CA GLY A 212 17.48 5.49 -25.99
C GLY A 212 17.25 5.38 -24.48
N VAL A 213 18.25 5.70 -23.66
CA VAL A 213 18.08 5.78 -22.21
C VAL A 213 17.04 6.85 -21.90
N THR A 214 16.02 6.47 -21.13
CA THR A 214 14.88 7.35 -20.85
C THR A 214 15.22 8.42 -19.82
N ASP A 215 14.45 9.52 -19.83
CA ASP A 215 14.30 10.40 -18.67
C ASP A 215 12.94 10.15 -18.00
N SER A 216 12.70 10.73 -16.82
CA SER A 216 11.45 10.56 -16.07
C SER A 216 10.23 11.06 -16.84
N ALA A 217 10.36 12.06 -17.73
CA ALA A 217 9.26 12.53 -18.56
C ALA A 217 8.78 11.48 -19.55
N ALA A 218 9.69 10.87 -20.31
CA ALA A 218 9.37 9.82 -21.26
C ALA A 218 9.04 8.49 -20.56
N GLY A 219 9.72 8.16 -19.45
CA GLY A 219 9.44 6.99 -18.61
C GLY A 219 8.05 7.08 -17.97
N GLY A 220 7.74 8.20 -17.33
CA GLY A 220 6.43 8.50 -16.77
C GLY A 220 5.31 8.52 -17.84
N THR A 221 5.57 9.11 -19.02
CA THR A 221 4.62 9.07 -20.15
C THR A 221 4.37 7.65 -20.65
N ALA A 222 5.39 6.79 -20.67
CA ALA A 222 5.21 5.39 -21.04
C ALA A 222 4.32 4.64 -20.03
N LEU A 223 4.54 4.85 -18.73
CA LEU A 223 3.76 4.24 -17.65
C LEU A 223 2.34 4.83 -17.53
N SER A 224 2.15 6.10 -17.88
CA SER A 224 0.83 6.76 -17.78
C SER A 224 -0.03 6.59 -19.03
N CYS A 225 0.55 6.66 -20.23
CA CYS A 225 -0.19 6.73 -21.48
C CYS A 225 -0.03 5.48 -22.37
N GLY A 226 0.86 4.54 -22.02
CA GLY A 226 1.13 3.36 -22.83
C GLY A 226 1.78 3.67 -24.19
N HIS A 227 2.57 4.74 -24.27
CA HIS A 227 3.27 5.18 -25.48
C HIS A 227 4.76 5.42 -25.21
N LYS A 228 5.62 4.88 -26.06
CA LYS A 228 7.01 5.33 -26.10
C LYS A 228 7.08 6.72 -26.74
N THR A 229 7.78 7.64 -26.09
CA THR A 229 8.00 9.00 -26.60
C THR A 229 9.48 9.39 -26.53
N ILE A 230 9.82 10.62 -26.92
CA ILE A 230 11.18 11.18 -26.80
C ILE A 230 11.35 11.85 -25.45
N ASN A 231 12.59 11.84 -24.93
CA ASN A 231 12.92 12.45 -23.63
C ASN A 231 12.45 13.91 -23.56
N GLY A 232 11.93 14.27 -22.40
CA GLY A 232 11.43 15.61 -22.10
C GLY A 232 9.93 15.81 -22.34
N LEU A 233 9.26 15.06 -23.20
CA LEU A 233 7.82 15.23 -23.47
C LEU A 233 6.97 14.69 -22.33
N ILE A 234 5.92 15.44 -21.98
CA ILE A 234 4.97 15.12 -20.93
C ILE A 234 3.60 14.78 -21.54
N GLY A 235 3.13 13.54 -21.37
CA GLY A 235 1.81 13.10 -21.83
C GLY A 235 1.57 13.29 -23.35
N ARG A 236 2.64 13.30 -24.13
CA ARG A 236 2.62 13.53 -25.59
C ARG A 236 3.41 12.47 -26.38
N ASP A 237 2.95 12.18 -27.58
CA ASP A 237 3.65 11.31 -28.51
C ASP A 237 4.86 12.01 -29.16
N LYS A 238 5.65 11.26 -29.94
CA LYS A 238 6.82 11.80 -30.67
C LYS A 238 6.53 12.93 -31.66
N ASN A 239 5.26 13.12 -32.03
CA ASN A 239 4.80 14.18 -32.93
C ASN A 239 4.20 15.36 -32.14
N ASN A 240 4.42 15.36 -30.83
CA ASN A 240 3.92 16.40 -29.92
C ASN A 240 2.38 16.48 -29.85
N LYS A 241 1.70 15.34 -30.02
CA LYS A 241 0.25 15.23 -29.88
C LYS A 241 -0.09 14.70 -28.49
N ASP A 242 -1.06 15.30 -27.82
CA ASP A 242 -1.59 14.83 -26.54
C ASP A 242 -2.09 13.37 -26.68
N ILE A 243 -1.72 12.53 -25.71
CA ILE A 243 -2.08 11.12 -25.62
C ILE A 243 -2.71 10.81 -24.28
N LYS A 244 -3.82 10.08 -24.30
CA LYS A 244 -4.62 9.78 -23.11
C LYS A 244 -3.81 9.09 -22.02
N SER A 245 -3.90 9.59 -20.79
CA SER A 245 -3.33 9.00 -19.59
C SER A 245 -4.28 8.01 -18.90
N LEU A 246 -3.77 7.20 -17.98
CA LEU A 246 -4.58 6.30 -17.14
C LEU A 246 -5.55 7.07 -16.22
N THR A 247 -5.20 8.30 -15.78
CA THR A 247 -6.11 9.14 -14.99
C THR A 247 -7.28 9.65 -15.84
N GLU A 248 -7.04 10.01 -17.11
CA GLU A 248 -8.10 10.38 -18.06
C GLU A 248 -8.97 9.17 -18.42
N LEU A 249 -8.35 7.98 -18.58
CA LEU A 249 -9.10 6.74 -18.76
C LEU A 249 -9.99 6.43 -17.55
N ALA A 250 -9.47 6.61 -16.32
CA ALA A 250 -10.26 6.42 -15.11
C ALA A 250 -11.52 7.29 -15.14
N TYR A 251 -11.39 8.57 -15.47
CA TYR A 251 -12.53 9.47 -15.65
C TYR A 251 -13.53 8.97 -16.72
N GLU A 252 -13.04 8.54 -17.89
CA GLU A 252 -13.90 7.98 -18.97
C GLU A 252 -14.66 6.73 -18.52
N LYS A 253 -14.10 5.97 -17.57
CA LYS A 253 -14.74 4.78 -16.99
C LYS A 253 -15.65 5.12 -15.78
N GLY A 254 -15.79 6.41 -15.46
CA GLY A 254 -16.55 6.87 -14.30
C GLY A 254 -15.86 6.59 -12.97
N MET A 255 -14.57 6.30 -12.98
CA MET A 255 -13.74 6.05 -11.81
C MET A 255 -13.10 7.37 -11.32
N ALA A 256 -12.63 7.39 -10.08
CA ALA A 256 -11.80 8.49 -9.59
C ALA A 256 -10.36 8.37 -10.07
N GLY A 257 -9.66 9.50 -10.25
CA GLY A 257 -8.25 9.55 -10.60
C GLY A 257 -7.43 10.26 -9.52
N GLY A 258 -6.26 9.73 -9.18
CA GLY A 258 -5.33 10.31 -8.21
C GLY A 258 -3.88 10.28 -8.67
N VAL A 259 -3.14 11.34 -8.33
CA VAL A 259 -1.70 11.47 -8.55
C VAL A 259 -1.08 12.00 -7.27
N MET A 260 -0.16 11.25 -6.69
CA MET A 260 0.60 11.62 -5.50
C MET A 260 2.10 11.56 -5.81
N SER A 261 2.87 12.49 -5.24
CA SER A 261 4.32 12.47 -5.36
C SER A 261 5.00 13.19 -4.21
N THR A 262 6.16 12.69 -3.81
CA THR A 262 7.03 13.35 -2.85
C THR A 262 7.69 14.61 -3.43
N GLU A 263 7.69 14.80 -4.76
CA GLU A 263 8.15 16.04 -5.38
C GLU A 263 7.00 17.00 -5.74
N SER A 264 7.37 18.16 -6.26
CA SER A 264 6.42 19.15 -6.76
C SER A 264 5.52 18.58 -7.85
N LYS A 265 4.25 18.98 -7.87
CA LYS A 265 3.29 18.58 -8.91
C LYS A 265 3.74 18.88 -10.36
N VAL A 266 4.71 19.79 -10.55
CA VAL A 266 5.32 20.07 -11.86
C VAL A 266 6.54 19.18 -12.14
N GLY A 267 6.87 18.24 -11.27
CA GLY A 267 7.83 17.18 -11.54
C GLY A 267 7.42 16.33 -12.75
N ALA A 268 8.39 15.68 -13.38
CA ALA A 268 8.17 15.00 -14.65
C ALA A 268 7.18 13.84 -14.53
N THR A 269 7.36 12.97 -13.54
CA THR A 269 6.51 11.80 -13.34
C THR A 269 5.08 12.17 -12.95
N PRO A 270 4.80 13.00 -11.91
CA PRO A 270 3.42 13.37 -11.60
C PRO A 270 2.75 14.16 -12.73
N SER A 271 3.53 14.98 -13.48
CA SER A 271 3.00 15.68 -14.65
C SER A 271 2.57 14.72 -15.76
N SER A 272 3.30 13.63 -16.00
CA SER A 272 2.97 12.64 -17.02
C SER A 272 1.63 11.93 -16.79
N PHE A 273 1.13 11.91 -15.55
CA PHE A 273 -0.17 11.35 -15.18
C PHE A 273 -1.28 12.41 -15.07
N SER A 274 -0.93 13.70 -15.13
CA SER A 274 -1.87 14.78 -14.83
C SER A 274 -1.86 15.95 -15.81
N ALA A 275 -0.99 15.91 -16.83
CA ALA A 275 -0.80 17.01 -17.77
C ALA A 275 -0.31 16.54 -19.14
N HIS A 276 -0.42 17.46 -20.14
CA HIS A 276 0.22 17.39 -21.44
C HIS A 276 1.02 18.66 -21.66
N ALA A 277 2.31 18.52 -21.99
CA ALA A 277 3.21 19.67 -22.18
C ALA A 277 4.33 19.36 -23.20
N ASP A 278 4.81 20.43 -23.86
CA ASP A 278 5.90 20.36 -24.83
C ASP A 278 7.25 19.98 -24.19
N GLY A 279 7.36 20.09 -22.85
CA GLY A 279 8.55 19.73 -22.13
C GLY A 279 8.38 19.73 -20.62
N ARG A 280 9.21 18.91 -19.95
CA ARG A 280 9.22 18.78 -18.48
C ARG A 280 9.55 20.07 -17.73
N TYR A 281 10.12 21.06 -18.42
CA TYR A 281 10.46 22.36 -17.82
C TYR A 281 9.43 23.46 -18.14
N GLU A 282 8.37 23.14 -18.89
CA GLU A 282 7.30 24.05 -19.26
C GLU A 282 6.25 24.15 -18.12
N SER A 283 6.70 24.59 -16.94
CA SER A 283 5.89 24.58 -15.71
C SER A 283 4.55 25.33 -15.86
N ALA A 284 4.50 26.41 -16.66
CA ALA A 284 3.27 27.14 -16.88
C ALA A 284 2.23 26.34 -17.68
N GLU A 285 2.68 25.59 -18.71
CA GLU A 285 1.83 24.70 -19.49
C GLU A 285 1.35 23.53 -18.66
N ILE A 286 2.25 22.92 -17.89
CA ILE A 286 1.92 21.82 -16.95
C ILE A 286 0.85 22.27 -15.95
N ILE A 287 1.02 23.43 -15.28
CA ILE A 287 0.05 23.96 -14.31
C ILE A 287 -1.32 24.20 -14.95
N LEU A 288 -1.35 24.74 -16.17
CA LEU A 288 -2.60 24.97 -16.89
C LEU A 288 -3.30 23.66 -17.26
N SER A 289 -2.55 22.68 -17.74
CA SER A 289 -3.06 21.34 -18.05
C SER A 289 -3.59 20.63 -16.81
N GLN A 290 -2.87 20.70 -15.68
CA GLN A 290 -3.31 20.16 -14.39
C GLN A 290 -4.57 20.87 -13.84
N ALA A 291 -4.74 22.15 -14.10
CA ALA A 291 -5.98 22.84 -13.74
C ALA A 291 -7.17 22.24 -14.52
N ASN A 292 -7.00 21.97 -15.81
CA ASN A 292 -8.01 21.25 -16.61
C ASN A 292 -8.27 19.83 -16.08
N ALA A 293 -7.23 19.08 -15.70
CA ALA A 293 -7.39 17.74 -15.12
C ALA A 293 -8.23 17.76 -13.84
N ARG A 294 -8.00 18.71 -12.96
CA ARG A 294 -8.81 18.89 -11.74
C ARG A 294 -10.23 19.32 -12.03
N ASP A 295 -10.39 20.35 -12.89
CA ASP A 295 -11.68 21.00 -13.11
C ASP A 295 -12.60 20.17 -14.02
N THR A 296 -12.04 19.42 -14.96
CA THR A 296 -12.78 18.59 -15.94
C THR A 296 -12.90 17.15 -15.48
N TYR A 297 -11.82 16.55 -14.98
CA TYR A 297 -11.75 15.11 -14.66
C TYR A 297 -11.85 14.83 -13.16
N GLY A 298 -11.81 15.85 -12.32
CA GLY A 298 -11.83 15.69 -10.86
C GLY A 298 -10.59 15.00 -10.30
N THR A 299 -9.48 15.00 -11.07
CA THR A 299 -8.23 14.34 -10.67
C THR A 299 -7.68 14.97 -9.38
N ILE A 300 -7.44 14.15 -8.35
CA ILE A 300 -6.77 14.57 -7.13
C ILE A 300 -5.27 14.62 -7.42
N ILE A 301 -4.66 15.79 -7.22
CA ILE A 301 -3.20 16.00 -7.36
C ILE A 301 -2.67 16.43 -6.00
N ASP A 302 -2.02 15.50 -5.31
CA ASP A 302 -1.46 15.69 -3.97
C ASP A 302 0.06 15.45 -4.02
N CYS A 303 0.83 16.52 -4.15
CA CYS A 303 2.27 16.49 -4.42
C CYS A 303 3.00 17.60 -3.66
N GLY A 304 4.31 17.42 -3.49
CA GLY A 304 5.20 18.47 -2.98
C GLY A 304 5.43 18.41 -1.49
N TYR A 305 5.53 17.19 -0.96
CA TYR A 305 5.89 17.00 0.45
C TYR A 305 7.37 17.26 0.64
N ASP A 306 7.72 18.35 1.34
CA ASP A 306 9.10 18.70 1.65
C ASP A 306 9.63 17.83 2.80
N TYR A 307 10.30 16.73 2.46
CA TYR A 307 10.84 15.76 3.43
C TYR A 307 12.30 15.98 3.79
N TYR A 308 12.95 17.00 3.26
CA TYR A 308 14.38 17.20 3.45
C TYR A 308 14.84 17.42 4.90
N THR A 309 13.90 17.69 5.81
CA THR A 309 14.23 18.11 7.18
C THR A 309 13.82 17.13 8.28
N GLN A 310 13.18 16.00 7.98
CA GLN A 310 12.63 15.11 9.02
C GLN A 310 13.14 13.66 8.89
N ARG A 311 13.77 13.18 9.96
CA ARG A 311 14.26 11.79 10.11
C ARG A 311 13.12 10.76 10.20
N TYR A 312 11.90 11.18 10.52
CA TYR A 312 10.70 10.36 10.64
C TYR A 312 9.56 11.03 9.86
N VAL A 313 9.36 10.59 8.65
CA VAL A 313 8.36 11.14 7.74
C VAL A 313 7.08 10.31 7.74
N SER A 314 7.07 9.15 8.41
CA SER A 314 5.97 8.20 8.40
C SER A 314 4.61 8.88 8.59
N THR A 315 4.43 9.65 9.63
CA THR A 315 3.13 10.25 9.99
C THR A 315 2.58 11.25 8.94
N VAL A 316 3.45 11.95 8.20
CA VAL A 316 3.01 12.92 7.17
C VAL A 316 2.60 12.19 5.89
N ILE A 317 3.46 11.27 5.39
CA ILE A 317 3.15 10.44 4.21
C ILE A 317 1.89 9.63 4.46
N GLU A 318 1.81 8.94 5.59
CA GLU A 318 0.68 8.13 5.99
C GLU A 318 -0.62 8.91 5.98
N ARG A 319 -0.64 10.11 6.57
CA ARG A 319 -1.82 10.97 6.56
C ARG A 319 -2.22 11.35 5.14
N HIS A 320 -1.26 11.72 4.27
CA HIS A 320 -1.55 12.06 2.88
C HIS A 320 -2.07 10.86 2.08
N ILE A 321 -1.50 9.66 2.28
CA ILE A 321 -1.99 8.42 1.68
C ILE A 321 -3.41 8.16 2.15
N THR A 322 -3.66 8.17 3.47
CA THR A 322 -4.98 7.94 4.07
C THR A 322 -6.01 8.97 3.56
N ASP A 323 -5.68 10.26 3.60
CA ASP A 323 -6.56 11.33 3.15
C ASP A 323 -6.90 11.23 1.64
N THR A 324 -5.95 10.80 0.82
CA THR A 324 -6.16 10.65 -0.63
C THR A 324 -7.00 9.39 -0.93
N LEU A 325 -6.66 8.25 -0.33
CA LEU A 325 -7.43 7.02 -0.48
C LEU A 325 -8.87 7.20 -0.02
N SER A 326 -9.10 7.83 1.15
CA SER A 326 -10.45 8.12 1.67
C SER A 326 -11.31 8.99 0.76
N LYS A 327 -10.70 9.82 -0.08
CA LYS A 327 -11.42 10.60 -1.10
C LYS A 327 -11.70 9.77 -2.36
N LEU A 328 -10.73 8.96 -2.79
CA LEU A 328 -10.84 8.16 -4.02
C LEU A 328 -11.86 7.03 -3.86
N GLU A 329 -11.88 6.36 -2.72
CA GLU A 329 -12.80 5.24 -2.44
C GLU A 329 -14.28 5.63 -2.36
N GLN A 330 -14.59 6.94 -2.25
CA GLN A 330 -15.97 7.43 -2.33
C GLN A 330 -16.61 7.20 -3.71
N ASN A 331 -15.80 6.89 -4.72
CA ASN A 331 -16.31 6.55 -6.05
C ASN A 331 -16.68 5.07 -6.11
N GLU A 332 -17.97 4.78 -6.29
CA GLU A 332 -18.51 3.42 -6.34
C GLU A 332 -17.94 2.56 -7.49
N ASN A 333 -17.43 3.19 -8.55
CA ASN A 333 -16.80 2.49 -9.67
C ASN A 333 -15.31 2.18 -9.42
N GLY A 334 -14.76 2.59 -8.26
CA GLY A 334 -13.36 2.45 -7.91
C GLY A 334 -12.49 3.61 -8.41
N PHE A 335 -11.17 3.41 -8.39
CA PHE A 335 -10.22 4.47 -8.74
C PHE A 335 -8.95 3.93 -9.42
N PHE A 336 -8.21 4.85 -10.04
CA PHE A 336 -6.80 4.71 -10.40
C PHE A 336 -5.97 5.71 -9.59
N LEU A 337 -4.90 5.25 -8.95
CA LEU A 337 -3.95 6.09 -8.20
C LEU A 337 -2.52 5.79 -8.62
N MET A 338 -1.75 6.83 -8.94
CA MET A 338 -0.30 6.78 -9.03
C MET A 338 0.32 7.45 -7.82
N TYR A 339 1.31 6.81 -7.20
CA TYR A 339 2.18 7.38 -6.16
C TYR A 339 3.64 7.29 -6.58
N GLU A 340 4.41 8.35 -6.34
CA GLU A 340 5.84 8.42 -6.65
C GLU A 340 6.68 8.81 -5.43
N GLU A 341 7.78 8.08 -5.21
CA GLU A 341 8.93 8.54 -4.43
C GLU A 341 10.02 9.04 -5.37
N ALA A 342 10.14 10.36 -5.50
CA ALA A 342 11.01 11.02 -6.48
C ALA A 342 12.46 11.24 -6.01
N HIS A 343 12.77 11.01 -4.73
CA HIS A 343 14.06 11.38 -4.18
C HIS A 343 15.12 10.29 -4.29
N ILE A 344 14.74 9.06 -4.65
CA ILE A 344 15.69 7.98 -4.92
C ILE A 344 16.60 8.43 -6.07
N ASP A 345 16.01 8.84 -7.20
CA ASP A 345 16.73 9.34 -8.38
C ASP A 345 17.64 10.53 -8.05
N LYS A 346 17.10 11.55 -7.39
CA LYS A 346 17.84 12.76 -7.04
C LYS A 346 19.08 12.48 -6.21
N HIS A 347 19.02 11.50 -5.32
CA HIS A 347 20.14 11.10 -4.49
C HIS A 347 21.12 10.18 -5.24
N CYS A 348 20.61 9.31 -6.13
CA CYS A 348 21.45 8.50 -7.02
C CYS A 348 22.25 9.36 -8.00
N HIS A 349 21.68 10.41 -8.60
CA HIS A 349 22.39 11.38 -9.41
C HIS A 349 23.58 12.05 -8.70
N ASN A 350 23.51 12.18 -7.38
CA ASN A 350 24.57 12.73 -6.54
C ASN A 350 25.49 11.64 -5.95
N ASN A 351 25.30 10.37 -6.32
CA ASN A 351 26.02 9.22 -5.76
C ASN A 351 25.99 9.19 -4.22
N ASN A 352 24.89 9.67 -3.63
CA ASN A 352 24.69 9.73 -2.19
C ASN A 352 23.93 8.51 -1.68
N LEU A 353 24.67 7.45 -1.36
CA LEU A 353 24.10 6.16 -0.94
C LEU A 353 23.20 6.30 0.30
N ASN A 354 23.61 7.10 1.28
CA ASN A 354 22.86 7.25 2.52
C ASN A 354 21.50 7.93 2.30
N LEU A 355 21.46 9.01 1.52
CA LEU A 355 20.20 9.70 1.24
C LEU A 355 19.32 8.90 0.28
N ALA A 356 19.91 8.18 -0.67
CA ALA A 356 19.18 7.25 -1.54
C ALA A 356 18.52 6.13 -0.71
N PHE A 357 19.26 5.56 0.26
CA PHE A 357 18.70 4.56 1.16
C PHE A 357 17.55 5.11 2.02
N GLN A 358 17.69 6.32 2.56
CA GLN A 358 16.58 6.97 3.29
C GLN A 358 15.34 7.16 2.41
N ALA A 359 15.51 7.47 1.11
CA ALA A 359 14.40 7.57 0.17
C ALA A 359 13.76 6.19 -0.08
N ILE A 360 14.55 5.13 -0.21
CA ILE A 360 14.06 3.75 -0.32
C ILE A 360 13.29 3.33 0.95
N VAL A 361 13.78 3.65 2.14
CA VAL A 361 13.06 3.36 3.41
C VAL A 361 11.71 4.08 3.42
N ARG A 362 11.65 5.36 3.06
CA ARG A 362 10.36 6.09 2.97
C ARG A 362 9.41 5.47 1.93
N PHE A 363 9.94 5.04 0.79
CA PHE A 363 9.14 4.35 -0.22
C PHE A 363 8.61 3.02 0.32
N ASN A 364 9.45 2.28 1.05
CA ASN A 364 9.08 1.03 1.70
C ASN A 364 7.93 1.23 2.71
N GLN A 365 8.01 2.26 3.54
CA GLN A 365 6.94 2.64 4.47
C GLN A 365 5.64 2.99 3.73
N ALA A 366 5.73 3.75 2.62
CA ALA A 366 4.57 4.02 1.78
C ALA A 366 3.96 2.74 1.18
N ILE A 367 4.80 1.81 0.70
CA ILE A 367 4.36 0.48 0.22
C ILE A 367 3.59 -0.25 1.31
N GLY A 368 4.11 -0.30 2.54
CA GLY A 368 3.42 -0.95 3.66
C GLY A 368 2.03 -0.37 3.92
N ARG A 369 1.89 0.98 3.85
CA ARG A 369 0.58 1.65 4.02
C ARG A 369 -0.39 1.34 2.88
N PHE A 370 0.09 1.31 1.63
CA PHE A 370 -0.74 0.91 0.49
C PHE A 370 -1.14 -0.57 0.56
N MET A 371 -0.24 -1.45 1.00
CA MET A 371 -0.54 -2.86 1.15
C MET A 371 -1.55 -3.12 2.28
N GLU A 372 -1.46 -2.39 3.39
CA GLU A 372 -2.48 -2.43 4.45
C GLU A 372 -3.86 -2.04 3.89
N TYR A 373 -3.94 -0.95 3.09
CA TYR A 373 -5.18 -0.58 2.40
C TYR A 373 -5.68 -1.71 1.48
N VAL A 374 -4.80 -2.30 0.67
CA VAL A 374 -5.12 -3.39 -0.26
C VAL A 374 -5.71 -4.60 0.46
N PHE A 375 -5.23 -4.94 1.66
CA PHE A 375 -5.75 -6.08 2.41
C PHE A 375 -7.13 -5.83 2.99
N TYR A 376 -7.44 -4.60 3.41
CA TYR A 376 -8.82 -4.22 3.80
C TYR A 376 -9.74 -4.03 2.59
N HIS A 377 -9.19 -3.85 1.37
CA HIS A 377 -9.92 -3.65 0.13
C HIS A 377 -9.43 -4.66 -0.93
N PRO A 378 -9.80 -5.95 -0.79
CA PRO A 378 -9.24 -7.05 -1.60
C PRO A 378 -9.60 -6.97 -3.09
N ASP A 379 -10.45 -6.03 -3.49
CA ASP A 379 -10.76 -5.66 -4.88
C ASP A 379 -9.80 -4.58 -5.43
N THR A 380 -8.57 -4.55 -4.91
CA THR A 380 -7.52 -3.63 -5.33
C THR A 380 -6.35 -4.39 -5.98
N PHE A 381 -5.98 -3.95 -7.19
CA PHE A 381 -4.74 -4.33 -7.86
C PHE A 381 -3.65 -3.30 -7.52
N ILE A 382 -2.45 -3.76 -7.18
CA ILE A 382 -1.29 -2.91 -6.93
C ILE A 382 -0.07 -3.41 -7.71
N LEU A 383 0.69 -2.46 -8.28
CA LEU A 383 1.95 -2.71 -8.96
C LEU A 383 3.00 -1.69 -8.52
N ILE A 384 4.20 -2.19 -8.19
CA ILE A 384 5.35 -1.40 -7.79
C ILE A 384 6.42 -1.54 -8.88
N THR A 385 6.95 -0.43 -9.36
CA THR A 385 8.01 -0.40 -10.37
C THR A 385 8.83 0.89 -10.29
N ALA A 386 9.65 1.14 -11.31
CA ALA A 386 10.35 2.40 -11.54
C ALA A 386 10.19 2.84 -12.99
N ASP A 387 10.44 4.11 -13.24
CA ASP A 387 10.47 4.69 -14.58
C ASP A 387 11.80 4.45 -15.29
N HIS A 388 12.93 4.36 -14.55
CA HIS A 388 14.28 3.97 -14.97
C HIS A 388 15.15 3.59 -13.76
N GLU A 389 16.41 3.21 -14.01
CA GLU A 389 17.47 3.09 -13.03
C GLU A 389 18.39 4.30 -13.11
N THR A 390 18.96 4.73 -11.97
CA THR A 390 19.89 5.84 -11.88
C THR A 390 21.12 5.46 -11.07
N GLY A 391 22.30 5.84 -11.61
CA GLY A 391 23.57 5.75 -10.90
C GLY A 391 24.40 4.51 -11.19
N ASP A 392 23.86 3.53 -11.93
CA ASP A 392 24.54 2.26 -12.24
C ASP A 392 25.09 1.61 -10.95
N LEU A 393 24.20 1.41 -9.98
CA LEU A 393 24.53 0.92 -8.64
C LEU A 393 24.77 -0.58 -8.64
N TYR A 394 25.98 -1.01 -8.22
CA TYR A 394 26.32 -2.43 -8.13
C TYR A 394 27.19 -2.73 -6.90
N PRO A 395 27.15 -3.96 -6.36
CA PRO A 395 28.09 -4.38 -5.34
C PRO A 395 29.50 -4.59 -5.96
N ASN A 396 30.51 -4.02 -5.33
CA ASN A 396 31.90 -4.26 -5.69
C ASN A 396 32.38 -5.67 -5.25
N ALA A 397 33.64 -6.02 -5.51
CA ALA A 397 34.19 -7.33 -5.17
C ALA A 397 34.17 -7.67 -3.66
N ASN A 398 33.99 -6.68 -2.79
CA ASN A 398 33.87 -6.86 -1.34
C ASN A 398 32.38 -6.87 -0.88
N GLY A 399 31.43 -6.87 -1.81
CA GLY A 399 30.00 -6.83 -1.49
C GLY A 399 29.47 -5.43 -1.12
N LYS A 400 30.28 -4.36 -1.21
CA LYS A 400 29.83 -3.01 -0.92
C LYS A 400 29.22 -2.36 -2.16
N LEU A 401 28.06 -1.72 -2.01
CA LEU A 401 27.39 -0.98 -3.07
C LEU A 401 28.21 0.25 -3.49
N GLU A 402 28.41 0.42 -4.80
CA GLU A 402 29.11 1.54 -5.41
C GLU A 402 28.36 2.04 -6.65
N TYR A 403 28.30 3.36 -6.83
CA TYR A 403 27.80 4.00 -8.04
C TYR A 403 28.88 4.05 -9.12
N HIS A 404 28.51 3.73 -10.36
CA HIS A 404 29.39 3.78 -11.52
C HIS A 404 29.01 4.89 -12.51
N SER A 405 27.90 5.56 -12.27
CA SER A 405 27.38 6.69 -13.05
C SER A 405 26.77 7.75 -12.15
N THR A 406 26.52 8.93 -12.71
CA THR A 406 25.64 9.97 -12.14
C THR A 406 24.37 10.14 -12.98
N ASP A 407 24.21 9.35 -14.05
CA ASP A 407 23.15 9.47 -15.02
C ASP A 407 22.23 8.25 -14.96
N HIS A 408 21.08 8.35 -15.64
CA HIS A 408 20.19 7.21 -15.86
C HIS A 408 20.88 6.12 -16.67
N THR A 409 20.43 4.88 -16.50
CA THR A 409 20.91 3.74 -17.30
C THR A 409 19.78 3.04 -18.04
N GLY A 410 20.17 2.15 -18.96
CA GLY A 410 19.23 1.27 -19.67
C GLY A 410 18.95 -0.05 -18.95
N ASN A 411 19.35 -0.16 -17.69
CA ASN A 411 19.11 -1.37 -16.89
C ASN A 411 17.61 -1.62 -16.70
N ASN A 412 17.23 -2.89 -16.63
CA ASN A 412 15.86 -3.24 -16.27
C ASN A 412 15.56 -2.81 -14.85
N VAL A 413 14.32 -2.39 -14.61
CA VAL A 413 13.81 -2.08 -13.28
C VAL A 413 12.91 -3.20 -12.78
N PRO A 414 12.72 -3.38 -11.46
CA PRO A 414 11.87 -4.41 -10.91
C PRO A 414 10.39 -4.11 -11.16
N VAL A 415 9.59 -5.18 -11.18
CA VAL A 415 8.13 -5.14 -11.14
C VAL A 415 7.68 -6.10 -10.06
N PHE A 416 6.89 -5.61 -9.10
CA PHE A 416 6.23 -6.42 -8.08
C PHE A 416 4.74 -6.16 -8.17
N ALA A 417 3.92 -7.22 -8.13
CA ALA A 417 2.49 -7.06 -8.30
C ALA A 417 1.68 -7.95 -7.35
N TYR A 418 0.47 -7.47 -6.99
CA TYR A 418 -0.49 -8.21 -6.19
C TYR A 418 -1.92 -7.83 -6.59
N GLY A 419 -2.87 -8.76 -6.39
CA GLY A 419 -4.28 -8.60 -6.71
C GLY A 419 -4.71 -9.35 -7.98
N ASP A 420 -5.95 -9.16 -8.38
CA ASP A 420 -6.56 -9.83 -9.54
C ASP A 420 -5.82 -9.51 -10.84
N GLY A 421 -5.30 -10.52 -11.53
CA GLY A 421 -4.52 -10.41 -12.76
C GLY A 421 -3.03 -10.14 -12.58
N ALA A 422 -2.53 -10.01 -11.34
CA ALA A 422 -1.12 -9.73 -11.05
C ALA A 422 -0.17 -10.84 -11.52
N GLU A 423 -0.64 -12.09 -11.59
CA GLU A 423 0.10 -13.26 -12.11
C GLU A 423 0.59 -13.07 -13.56
N LEU A 424 -0.01 -12.14 -14.31
CA LEU A 424 0.43 -11.83 -15.67
C LEU A 424 1.84 -11.25 -15.74
N PHE A 425 2.36 -10.72 -14.62
CA PHE A 425 3.71 -10.14 -14.55
C PHE A 425 4.77 -11.15 -14.09
N ASP A 426 4.36 -12.29 -13.54
CA ASP A 426 5.27 -13.26 -12.90
C ASP A 426 6.33 -13.82 -13.87
N GLY A 427 7.59 -13.74 -13.48
CA GLY A 427 8.75 -14.21 -14.23
C GLY A 427 9.01 -13.48 -15.57
N LYS A 428 8.28 -12.41 -15.87
CA LYS A 428 8.36 -11.73 -17.18
C LYS A 428 9.28 -10.52 -17.17
N THR A 429 9.87 -10.24 -18.34
CA THR A 429 10.45 -8.95 -18.66
C THR A 429 9.57 -8.27 -19.70
N VAL A 430 8.88 -7.20 -19.28
CA VAL A 430 7.91 -6.46 -20.07
C VAL A 430 8.50 -5.14 -20.57
N GLU A 431 7.87 -4.48 -21.56
CA GLU A 431 8.10 -3.08 -21.84
C GLU A 431 7.26 -2.22 -20.88
N ASN A 432 7.77 -1.06 -20.44
CA ASN A 432 7.03 -0.21 -19.49
C ASN A 432 5.65 0.22 -20.00
N ILE A 433 5.45 0.37 -21.31
CA ILE A 433 4.13 0.64 -21.90
C ILE A 433 3.14 -0.51 -21.70
N GLN A 434 3.61 -1.77 -21.57
CA GLN A 434 2.73 -2.91 -21.32
C GLN A 434 2.13 -2.88 -19.91
N ILE A 435 2.78 -2.22 -18.96
CA ILE A 435 2.22 -1.99 -17.62
C ILE A 435 0.96 -1.13 -17.76
N ALA A 436 1.05 0.01 -18.45
CA ALA A 436 -0.11 0.87 -18.71
C ALA A 436 -1.19 0.17 -19.53
N HIS A 437 -0.82 -0.59 -20.59
CA HIS A 437 -1.77 -1.36 -21.39
C HIS A 437 -2.52 -2.39 -20.54
N THR A 438 -1.83 -3.07 -19.61
CA THR A 438 -2.43 -4.12 -18.78
C THR A 438 -3.35 -3.51 -17.72
N ILE A 439 -2.96 -2.43 -17.07
CA ILE A 439 -3.84 -1.70 -16.15
C ILE A 439 -5.09 -1.18 -16.89
N ALA A 440 -4.92 -0.59 -18.09
CA ALA A 440 -6.04 -0.13 -18.90
C ALA A 440 -6.97 -1.27 -19.34
N HIS A 441 -6.41 -2.45 -19.67
CA HIS A 441 -7.19 -3.65 -19.95
C HIS A 441 -8.05 -4.06 -18.74
N PHE A 442 -7.50 -4.05 -17.53
CA PHE A 442 -8.25 -4.31 -16.31
C PHE A 442 -9.36 -3.27 -16.06
N MET A 443 -9.11 -2.00 -16.43
CA MET A 443 -10.13 -0.94 -16.42
C MET A 443 -11.14 -1.04 -17.59
N GLY A 444 -11.01 -2.06 -18.45
CA GLY A 444 -11.93 -2.33 -19.56
C GLY A 444 -11.64 -1.57 -20.85
N ASP A 445 -10.38 -1.16 -21.11
CA ASP A 445 -9.93 -0.62 -22.40
C ASP A 445 -8.81 -1.46 -23.04
N ASN A 446 -9.17 -2.27 -24.03
CA ASN A 446 -8.25 -3.15 -24.74
C ASN A 446 -7.44 -2.45 -25.86
N ASN A 447 -7.72 -1.17 -26.11
CA ASN A 447 -7.11 -0.40 -27.19
C ASN A 447 -6.33 0.81 -26.67
N PHE A 448 -6.07 0.86 -25.36
CA PHE A 448 -5.31 1.94 -24.75
C PHE A 448 -3.86 1.94 -25.20
N GLY A 449 -3.31 3.13 -25.43
CA GLY A 449 -1.91 3.32 -25.77
C GLY A 449 -1.52 2.92 -27.20
N ASP A 450 -0.22 2.83 -27.47
CA ASP A 450 0.33 2.34 -28.76
C ASP A 450 0.53 0.83 -28.72
N GLN A 451 -0.39 0.10 -29.33
CA GLN A 451 -0.34 -1.36 -29.40
C GLN A 451 0.28 -1.90 -30.71
N SER A 452 0.99 -1.09 -31.46
CA SER A 452 1.58 -1.50 -32.75
C SER A 452 2.63 -2.60 -32.60
N ASN A 453 3.40 -2.61 -31.52
CA ASN A 453 4.46 -3.59 -31.23
C ASN A 453 4.21 -4.43 -29.99
N PHE A 454 3.54 -3.85 -29.01
CA PHE A 454 3.29 -4.47 -27.70
C PHE A 454 1.84 -4.23 -27.30
N THR A 455 1.22 -5.25 -26.72
CA THR A 455 -0.16 -5.20 -26.23
C THR A 455 -0.18 -5.45 -24.73
N TYR A 456 -1.36 -5.39 -24.09
CA TYR A 456 -1.51 -5.82 -22.70
C TYR A 456 -1.12 -7.30 -22.53
N LEU A 457 -0.71 -7.64 -21.31
CA LEU A 457 -0.32 -9.01 -20.98
C LEU A 457 -1.55 -9.92 -20.92
N GLY A 458 -1.38 -11.16 -21.40
CA GLY A 458 -2.48 -12.13 -21.45
C GLY A 458 -3.27 -12.17 -22.76
N LYS A 459 -2.90 -11.33 -23.74
CA LYS A 459 -3.53 -11.34 -25.09
C LYS A 459 -2.98 -12.48 -25.96
#